data_fa4d3beff8d80aa53e36cc258f9f6cdd
#
_entry.id   fa4d3beff8d80aa53e36cc258f9f6cdd
#
_cell.length_a   1.000
_cell.length_b   1.000
_cell.length_c   1.000
_cell.angle_alpha   90.00
_cell.angle_beta   90.00
_cell.angle_gamma   90.00
#
_symmetry.space_group_name_H-M   'P 1'
#
loop_
_entity.id
_entity.type
_entity.pdbx_description
1 polymer ?
#
loop_
_entity_poly.entity_id
_entity_poly.type
_entity_poly.pdbx_seq_one_letter_code
_entity_poly.pdbx_strand_id
1 'polypeptide(L)'
;CKMKDEEFKQADIAASFQKAVVDTLVEKAVKAAKEHHMAKLAIAGGVASNSALRQAMKEACEREHIRFYYPSPIFCTDNAAMIGVAAYYEYKKGVRHGWDLNAVPNLKLGER
;
A
#
# COMPACT_ATOMS: atom_id res chain seq x y z
N CYS A 1 27.34 -15.63 -14.71
CA CYS A 1 26.95 -15.09 -16.00
C CYS A 1 27.70 -13.81 -16.25
N LYS A 2 28.68 -13.80 -17.20
CA LYS A 2 29.28 -12.55 -17.66
C LYS A 2 28.23 -11.86 -18.53
N MET A 3 27.56 -10.84 -18.00
CA MET A 3 26.82 -9.90 -18.84
C MET A 3 27.84 -9.19 -19.71
N LYS A 4 27.69 -9.31 -21.04
CA LYS A 4 28.44 -8.53 -21.99
C LYS A 4 28.14 -7.07 -21.72
N ASP A 5 29.13 -6.19 -21.89
CA ASP A 5 29.04 -4.73 -21.78
C ASP A 5 28.10 -4.16 -22.87
N GLU A 6 26.81 -4.43 -22.75
CA GLU A 6 25.79 -3.64 -23.41
C GLU A 6 25.55 -2.43 -22.50
N GLU A 7 25.72 -1.25 -23.04
CA GLU A 7 25.54 0.02 -22.35
C GLU A 7 24.05 0.22 -22.03
N PHE A 8 23.58 -0.43 -20.97
CA PHE A 8 22.19 -0.28 -20.51
C PHE A 8 21.99 1.15 -20.00
N LYS A 9 21.06 1.85 -20.59
CA LYS A 9 20.67 3.16 -20.07
C LYS A 9 20.06 2.98 -18.68
N GLN A 10 20.48 3.77 -17.72
CA GLN A 10 19.95 3.76 -16.35
C GLN A 10 18.41 3.85 -16.32
N ALA A 11 17.82 4.61 -17.27
CA ALA A 11 16.39 4.73 -17.43
C ALA A 11 15.70 3.40 -17.77
N ASP A 12 16.33 2.56 -18.61
CA ASP A 12 15.78 1.25 -19.00
C ASP A 12 15.79 0.26 -17.84
N ILE A 13 16.84 0.31 -17.03
CA ILE A 13 16.94 -0.49 -15.81
C ILE A 13 15.85 -0.07 -14.82
N ALA A 14 15.68 1.22 -14.59
CA ALA A 14 14.66 1.76 -13.70
C ALA A 14 13.24 1.39 -14.17
N ALA A 15 12.97 1.51 -15.47
CA ALA A 15 11.69 1.15 -16.07
C ALA A 15 11.39 -0.36 -15.94
N SER A 16 12.40 -1.20 -16.20
CA SER A 16 12.27 -2.66 -16.04
C SER A 16 12.02 -3.07 -14.59
N PHE A 17 12.73 -2.45 -13.65
CA PHE A 17 12.53 -2.68 -12.23
C PHE A 17 11.13 -2.27 -11.79
N GLN A 18 10.71 -1.05 -12.15
CA GLN A 18 9.37 -0.57 -11.84
C GLN A 18 8.30 -1.51 -12.40
N LYS A 19 8.45 -1.94 -13.67
CA LYS A 19 7.51 -2.87 -14.29
C LYS A 19 7.43 -4.19 -13.53
N ALA A 20 8.55 -4.79 -13.18
CA ALA A 20 8.59 -6.05 -12.44
C ALA A 20 7.90 -5.95 -11.07
N VAL A 21 8.13 -4.85 -10.34
CA VAL A 21 7.45 -4.59 -9.06
C VAL A 21 5.95 -4.43 -9.23
N VAL A 22 5.53 -3.59 -10.20
CA VAL A 22 4.11 -3.34 -10.47
C VAL A 22 3.38 -4.62 -10.87
N ASP A 23 3.94 -5.37 -11.82
CA ASP A 23 3.34 -6.63 -12.28
C ASP A 23 3.16 -7.62 -11.13
N THR A 24 4.19 -7.79 -10.31
CA THR A 24 4.16 -8.71 -9.15
C THR A 24 3.10 -8.30 -8.12
N LEU A 25 3.00 -7.01 -7.80
CA LEU A 25 2.04 -6.53 -6.81
C LEU A 25 0.60 -6.65 -7.32
N VAL A 26 0.37 -6.29 -8.57
CA VAL A 26 -0.97 -6.37 -9.21
C VAL A 26 -1.44 -7.82 -9.28
N GLU A 27 -0.60 -8.71 -9.81
CA GLU A 27 -0.93 -10.13 -9.94
C GLU A 27 -1.30 -10.74 -8.58
N LYS A 28 -0.44 -10.57 -7.57
CA LYS A 28 -0.65 -11.14 -6.24
C LYS A 28 -1.88 -10.56 -5.53
N ALA A 29 -2.09 -9.25 -5.62
CA ALA A 29 -3.22 -8.61 -4.96
C ALA A 29 -4.56 -9.03 -5.59
N VAL A 30 -4.64 -9.03 -6.90
CA VAL A 30 -5.86 -9.45 -7.61
C VAL A 30 -6.13 -10.94 -7.43
N LYS A 31 -5.09 -11.78 -7.50
CA LYS A 31 -5.21 -13.21 -7.22
C LYS A 31 -5.77 -13.46 -5.81
N ALA A 32 -5.20 -12.81 -4.80
CA ALA A 32 -5.67 -12.94 -3.41
C ALA A 32 -7.13 -12.47 -3.26
N ALA A 33 -7.50 -11.34 -3.89
CA ALA A 33 -8.89 -10.87 -3.86
C ALA A 33 -9.87 -11.88 -4.47
N LYS A 34 -9.49 -12.53 -5.56
CA LYS A 34 -10.31 -13.58 -6.22
C LYS A 34 -10.41 -14.84 -5.35
N GLU A 35 -9.29 -15.33 -4.82
CA GLU A 35 -9.24 -16.53 -3.97
C GLU A 35 -10.09 -16.38 -2.70
N HIS A 36 -10.14 -15.16 -2.16
CA HIS A 36 -10.95 -14.84 -0.97
C HIS A 36 -12.33 -14.25 -1.28
N HIS A 37 -12.75 -14.26 -2.56
CA HIS A 37 -14.04 -13.72 -3.00
C HIS A 37 -14.30 -12.27 -2.56
N MET A 38 -13.24 -11.43 -2.57
CA MET A 38 -13.33 -10.02 -2.17
C MET A 38 -13.80 -9.15 -3.33
N ALA A 39 -14.91 -8.45 -3.13
CA ALA A 39 -15.45 -7.50 -4.10
C ALA A 39 -14.78 -6.12 -4.07
N LYS A 40 -13.86 -5.90 -3.13
CA LYS A 40 -13.17 -4.61 -2.91
C LYS A 40 -11.69 -4.86 -2.64
N LEU A 41 -10.84 -4.00 -3.23
CA LEU A 41 -9.41 -3.99 -3.01
C LEU A 41 -8.98 -2.55 -2.73
N ALA A 42 -8.15 -2.35 -1.73
CA ALA A 42 -7.57 -1.05 -1.41
C ALA A 42 -6.05 -1.16 -1.31
N ILE A 43 -5.37 -0.13 -1.79
CA ILE A 43 -3.92 0.03 -1.58
C ILE A 43 -3.65 1.24 -0.69
N ALA A 44 -2.61 1.16 0.13
CA ALA A 44 -2.17 2.23 1.02
C ALA A 44 -0.64 2.16 1.21
N GLY A 45 -0.08 3.13 1.93
CA GLY A 45 1.36 3.24 2.16
C GLY A 45 2.10 3.98 1.04
N GLY A 46 3.39 4.23 1.23
CA GLY A 46 4.20 5.06 0.32
C GLY A 46 4.22 4.58 -1.13
N VAL A 47 4.29 3.26 -1.35
CA VAL A 47 4.29 2.68 -2.70
C VAL A 47 2.96 2.91 -3.44
N ALA A 48 1.85 3.09 -2.72
CA ALA A 48 0.57 3.45 -3.30
C ALA A 48 0.56 4.84 -3.98
N SER A 49 1.58 5.67 -3.78
CA SER A 49 1.77 6.93 -4.53
C SER A 49 2.24 6.72 -5.97
N ASN A 50 2.76 5.53 -6.31
CA ASN A 50 3.27 5.24 -7.65
C ASN A 50 2.12 5.22 -8.67
N SER A 51 2.20 6.10 -9.68
CA SER A 51 1.16 6.25 -10.70
C SER A 51 1.00 5.02 -11.58
N ALA A 52 2.12 4.36 -11.93
CA ALA A 52 2.09 3.14 -12.74
C ALA A 52 1.39 1.98 -11.99
N LEU A 53 1.67 1.83 -10.69
CA LEU A 53 0.98 0.85 -9.85
C LEU A 53 -0.52 1.13 -9.77
N ARG A 54 -0.92 2.39 -9.53
CA ARG A 54 -2.34 2.77 -9.47
C ARG A 54 -3.08 2.45 -10.75
N GLN A 55 -2.48 2.82 -11.89
CA GLN A 55 -3.08 2.59 -13.19
C GLN A 55 -3.22 1.09 -13.48
N ALA A 56 -2.16 0.33 -13.32
CA ALA A 56 -2.18 -1.11 -13.56
C ALA A 56 -3.15 -1.86 -12.62
N MET A 57 -3.20 -1.46 -11.34
CA MET A 57 -4.14 -2.04 -10.37
C MET A 57 -5.59 -1.72 -10.72
N LYS A 58 -5.86 -0.47 -11.12
CA LYS A 58 -7.19 -0.05 -11.55
C LYS A 58 -7.67 -0.89 -12.73
N GLU A 59 -6.86 -1.00 -13.78
CA GLU A 59 -7.20 -1.79 -14.97
C GLU A 59 -7.41 -3.28 -14.65
N ALA A 60 -6.57 -3.84 -13.79
CA ALA A 60 -6.72 -5.24 -13.38
C ALA A 60 -7.98 -5.47 -12.55
N CYS A 61 -8.31 -4.57 -11.63
CA CYS A 61 -9.53 -4.66 -10.83
C CYS A 61 -10.80 -4.47 -11.68
N GLU A 62 -10.79 -3.57 -12.66
CA GLU A 62 -11.90 -3.38 -13.60
C GLU A 62 -12.19 -4.64 -14.41
N ARG A 63 -11.16 -5.31 -14.92
CA ARG A 63 -11.31 -6.59 -15.64
C ARG A 63 -11.94 -7.70 -14.80
N GLU A 64 -11.68 -7.71 -13.51
CA GLU A 64 -12.16 -8.73 -12.56
C GLU A 64 -13.41 -8.28 -11.78
N HIS A 65 -14.01 -7.14 -12.14
CA HIS A 65 -15.17 -6.56 -11.45
C HIS A 65 -14.97 -6.30 -9.95
N ILE A 66 -13.73 -5.99 -9.54
CA ILE A 66 -13.34 -5.64 -8.18
C ILE A 66 -13.35 -4.12 -8.04
N ARG A 67 -13.99 -3.59 -6.99
CA ARG A 67 -13.92 -2.14 -6.68
C ARG A 67 -12.55 -1.79 -6.12
N PHE A 68 -11.86 -0.88 -6.80
CA PHE A 68 -10.53 -0.44 -6.40
C PHE A 68 -10.58 0.89 -5.65
N TYR A 69 -9.83 0.97 -4.53
CA TYR A 69 -9.72 2.16 -3.69
C TYR A 69 -8.25 2.50 -3.43
N TYR A 70 -7.95 3.78 -3.43
CA TYR A 70 -6.63 4.31 -3.04
C TYR A 70 -6.78 5.72 -2.49
N PRO A 71 -5.95 6.13 -1.51
CA PRO A 71 -5.98 7.48 -0.96
C PRO A 71 -5.36 8.48 -1.95
N SER A 72 -5.63 9.77 -1.74
CA SER A 72 -4.85 10.80 -2.43
C SER A 72 -3.37 10.72 -2.03
N PRO A 73 -2.43 11.16 -2.89
CA PRO A 73 -0.99 10.98 -2.63
C PRO A 73 -0.52 11.50 -1.29
N ILE A 74 -1.10 12.61 -0.82
CA ILE A 74 -0.75 13.22 0.47
C ILE A 74 -1.05 12.33 1.68
N PHE A 75 -1.97 11.37 1.55
CA PHE A 75 -2.34 10.43 2.61
C PHE A 75 -1.72 9.04 2.44
N CYS A 76 -0.84 8.85 1.45
CA CYS A 76 -0.18 7.57 1.24
C CYS A 76 0.97 7.31 2.20
N THR A 77 1.64 8.36 2.66
CA THR A 77 2.70 8.31 3.66
C THR A 77 2.16 8.67 5.05
N ASP A 78 2.98 8.57 6.06
CA ASP A 78 2.64 8.92 7.44
C ASP A 78 2.08 10.35 7.50
N ASN A 79 0.94 10.49 8.15
CA ASN A 79 0.28 11.78 8.31
C ASN A 79 -0.57 11.82 9.58
N ALA A 80 -0.78 13.01 10.11
CA ALA A 80 -1.52 13.22 11.34
C ALA A 80 -3.00 12.84 11.22
N ALA A 81 -3.60 12.92 10.03
CA ALA A 81 -5.02 12.61 9.83
C ALA A 81 -5.32 11.12 10.10
N MET A 82 -4.44 10.20 9.69
CA MET A 82 -4.64 8.78 9.95
C MET A 82 -4.55 8.45 11.44
N ILE A 83 -3.67 9.13 12.19
CA ILE A 83 -3.55 8.98 13.63
C ILE A 83 -4.77 9.57 14.33
N GLY A 84 -5.23 10.74 13.88
CA GLY A 84 -6.45 11.36 14.39
C GLY A 84 -7.70 10.50 14.21
N VAL A 85 -7.83 9.84 13.05
CA VAL A 85 -8.93 8.88 12.79
C VAL A 85 -8.84 7.67 13.71
N ALA A 86 -7.66 7.08 13.88
CA ALA A 86 -7.45 5.96 14.79
C ALA A 86 -7.81 6.36 16.24
N ALA A 87 -7.32 7.51 16.71
CA ALA A 87 -7.62 8.05 18.04
C ALA A 87 -9.13 8.30 18.23
N TYR A 88 -9.81 8.82 17.20
CA TYR A 88 -11.26 9.03 17.26
C TYR A 88 -12.03 7.73 17.52
N TYR A 89 -11.70 6.65 16.82
CA TYR A 89 -12.37 5.37 17.02
C TYR A 89 -12.04 4.75 18.38
N GLU A 90 -10.81 4.88 18.88
CA GLU A 90 -10.46 4.45 20.23
C GLU A 90 -11.22 5.27 21.28
N TYR A 91 -11.31 6.58 21.11
CA TYR A 91 -12.12 7.45 21.96
C TYR A 91 -13.59 7.00 22.00
N LYS A 92 -14.18 6.66 20.87
CA LYS A 92 -15.58 6.15 20.81
C LYS A 92 -15.77 4.81 21.51
N LYS A 93 -14.75 3.98 21.56
CA LYS A 93 -14.76 2.73 22.34
C LYS A 93 -14.58 2.94 23.85
N GLY A 94 -14.39 4.17 24.29
CA GLY A 94 -14.19 4.51 25.70
C GLY A 94 -12.74 4.47 26.17
N VAL A 95 -11.78 4.21 25.28
CA VAL A 95 -10.36 4.22 25.63
C VAL A 95 -9.95 5.63 26.04
N ARG A 96 -9.30 5.76 27.20
CA ARG A 96 -8.76 6.99 27.76
C ARG A 96 -7.39 6.71 28.32
N HIS A 97 -6.52 7.68 28.20
CA HIS A 97 -5.16 7.62 28.73
C HIS A 97 -4.93 8.81 29.67
N GLY A 98 -4.14 8.59 30.72
CA GLY A 98 -3.70 9.62 31.65
C GLY A 98 -2.44 10.33 31.18
N TRP A 99 -1.85 11.10 32.09
CA TRP A 99 -0.58 11.78 31.84
C TRP A 99 0.65 10.86 31.82
N ASP A 100 0.45 9.58 32.11
CA ASP A 100 1.42 8.49 32.03
C ASP A 100 1.57 7.89 30.63
N LEU A 101 0.75 8.35 29.67
CA LEU A 101 0.85 7.89 28.28
C LEU A 101 2.23 8.15 27.70
N ASN A 102 2.89 7.08 27.24
CA ASN A 102 4.20 7.16 26.62
C ASN A 102 4.26 6.35 25.33
N ALA A 103 5.21 6.69 24.46
CA ALA A 103 5.46 5.95 23.24
C ALA A 103 6.15 4.61 23.53
N VAL A 104 5.67 3.54 22.88
CA VAL A 104 6.29 2.22 22.95
C VAL A 104 6.77 1.82 21.55
N PRO A 105 8.05 2.08 21.20
CA PRO A 105 8.52 1.98 19.82
C PRO A 105 8.54 0.57 19.25
N ASN A 106 8.59 -0.46 20.10
CA ASN A 106 8.70 -1.87 19.69
C ASN A 106 7.41 -2.66 19.94
N LEU A 107 6.27 -1.99 20.04
CA LEU A 107 4.98 -2.65 20.25
C LEU A 107 4.65 -3.52 19.04
N LYS A 108 4.33 -4.80 19.27
CA LYS A 108 3.94 -5.70 18.19
C LYS A 108 2.51 -5.40 17.73
N LEU A 109 2.19 -5.76 16.49
CA LEU A 109 0.82 -5.65 15.98
C LEU A 109 -0.14 -6.46 16.86
N GLY A 110 -1.18 -5.78 17.37
CA GLY A 110 -2.19 -6.38 18.23
C GLY A 110 -1.87 -6.37 19.73
N GLU A 111 -0.65 -6.00 20.15
CA GLU A 111 -0.31 -5.72 21.53
C GLU A 111 -0.81 -4.32 21.94
N ARG A 112 -1.42 -4.21 23.08
CA ARG A 112 -1.88 -2.94 23.69
C ARG A 112 -1.62 -2.93 25.18
#